data_f6d11c3cef673997783d23fdd906d1b9
#
_entry.id   f6d11c3cef673997783d23fdd906d1b9
#
_cell.length_a   1.000
_cell.length_b   1.000
_cell.length_c   1.000
_cell.angle_alpha   90.00
_cell.angle_beta   90.00
_cell.angle_gamma   90.00
#
_symmetry.space_group_name_H-M   'P 1'
#
loop_
_entity.id
_entity.type
_entity.pdbx_description
1 polymer ?
#
loop_
_entity_poly.entity_id
_entity_poly.type
_entity_poly.pdbx_seq_one_letter_code
_entity_poly.pdbx_strand_id
1 'polypeptide(L)'
;EHGDVPFIDHCDPYGFGMELRPKTASIVRDLSDYHFHDQAWQKRTHNHLEEPVNIYEVHLGSWRTNPDDPNGWYTYDELASQLIHYVKENGYNYIECMPLSEHPADCSWGYQNTGFFSATSRYGTAAQLMKLVDLCHQNQIGIIIDFVPVHFAVDGYALTHYDGTTLYEYPEKEDTYSEWGSCNFIHARGEVCSFLQSCANFWLTEFHFDGIRMDAVSRLLYWGGDPNRGENPSSIRFLKNMNRGLKERHPSSLLIAEDSTCYPNVTKPVAYGGLGFDYKWDMGWMNDTLNYFRQYPWCRSQDYHNITFSMMYFYNERYLLPFSHDETVHGKATIVQKMFGEYDGKFPQARAMYLYMYVHPGKKLNFMGNELGQLREWTETQQQDWDIVKFPIHDAFHHYMMELNRIYLQEPALYAWDYRREGFRWIDCHQEEKVIYVIERRSENSRLIALFHFSDAANVSCPLTLEGCETLTPLLHSDWQRFGGSTLEDHTPLQADHTRSGAQFTITLPPYGAVLFRANGAKESAATKPTSSAHPKKSTPKKKRTV
;
A
#
# COMPACT_ATOMS: atom_id res chain seq x y z
N GLU A 1 -1.07 -2.05 -47.45
CA GLU A 1 -2.34 -2.02 -48.25
C GLU A 1 -2.95 -3.42 -48.18
N HIS A 2 -4.09 -3.57 -47.53
CA HIS A 2 -4.83 -4.85 -47.44
C HIS A 2 -6.08 -4.77 -48.36
N GLY A 3 -5.90 -4.67 -49.67
CA GLY A 3 -6.98 -4.65 -50.63
C GLY A 3 -7.93 -3.46 -50.48
N ASP A 4 -9.25 -3.70 -50.53
CA ASP A 4 -10.31 -2.67 -50.47
C ASP A 4 -10.65 -2.21 -49.02
N VAL A 5 -9.82 -2.48 -48.01
CA VAL A 5 -10.03 -2.02 -46.64
C VAL A 5 -9.64 -0.54 -46.55
N PRO A 6 -10.51 0.34 -46.01
CA PRO A 6 -10.17 1.75 -45.88
C PRO A 6 -8.98 1.92 -44.90
N PHE A 7 -8.11 2.90 -45.21
CA PHE A 7 -7.05 3.30 -44.27
C PHE A 7 -7.68 3.79 -42.96
N ILE A 8 -7.08 3.35 -41.85
CA ILE A 8 -7.45 3.81 -40.52
C ILE A 8 -6.24 4.61 -39.99
N ASP A 9 -6.49 5.82 -39.53
CA ASP A 9 -5.49 6.61 -38.82
C ASP A 9 -5.28 6.06 -37.42
N HIS A 10 -4.03 5.74 -37.07
CA HIS A 10 -3.64 5.28 -35.74
C HIS A 10 -2.85 6.35 -35.00
N CYS A 11 -2.98 6.40 -33.69
CA CYS A 11 -2.06 7.17 -32.85
C CYS A 11 -0.69 6.50 -32.83
N ASP A 12 0.35 7.28 -32.52
CA ASP A 12 1.70 6.75 -32.33
C ASP A 12 1.77 5.94 -31.02
N PRO A 13 2.12 4.64 -31.07
CA PRO A 13 2.23 3.82 -29.86
C PRO A 13 3.27 4.33 -28.86
N TYR A 14 4.29 5.03 -29.31
CA TYR A 14 5.36 5.64 -28.53
C TYR A 14 5.19 7.15 -28.35
N GLY A 15 4.02 7.72 -28.69
CA GLY A 15 3.75 9.15 -28.60
C GLY A 15 3.75 9.64 -27.14
N PHE A 16 4.48 10.74 -26.88
CA PHE A 16 4.60 11.33 -25.53
C PHE A 16 3.47 12.29 -25.17
N GLY A 17 2.47 12.42 -26.01
CA GLY A 17 1.27 13.20 -25.77
C GLY A 17 0.16 12.83 -26.72
N MET A 18 -1.07 12.94 -26.24
CA MET A 18 -2.29 12.73 -27.03
C MET A 18 -3.26 13.88 -26.81
N GLU A 19 -4.14 14.08 -27.79
CA GLU A 19 -5.27 14.99 -27.62
C GLU A 19 -6.23 14.47 -26.57
N LEU A 20 -6.89 15.39 -25.89
CA LEU A 20 -7.99 15.05 -24.98
C LEU A 20 -9.17 14.44 -25.75
N ARG A 21 -9.73 13.37 -25.19
CA ARG A 21 -10.95 12.74 -25.72
C ARG A 21 -12.05 13.77 -26.02
N PRO A 22 -12.87 13.62 -27.06
CA PRO A 22 -12.99 12.48 -27.97
C PRO A 22 -12.00 12.48 -29.14
N LYS A 23 -11.04 13.39 -29.16
CA LYS A 23 -9.99 13.43 -30.17
C LYS A 23 -8.97 12.31 -29.95
N THR A 24 -8.24 11.92 -31.00
CA THR A 24 -7.48 10.68 -31.03
C THR A 24 -6.03 10.82 -31.50
N ALA A 25 -5.62 12.01 -31.94
CA ALA A 25 -4.30 12.21 -32.52
C ALA A 25 -3.19 12.27 -31.44
N SER A 26 -2.03 11.74 -31.78
CA SER A 26 -0.80 11.96 -31.00
C SER A 26 -0.32 13.38 -31.15
N ILE A 27 0.23 13.94 -30.08
CA ILE A 27 0.84 15.27 -30.05
C ILE A 27 2.34 15.10 -29.83
N VAL A 28 3.14 15.70 -30.72
CA VAL A 28 4.60 15.77 -30.53
C VAL A 28 4.89 16.62 -29.27
N ARG A 29 5.58 16.04 -28.30
CA ARG A 29 5.96 16.69 -27.05
C ARG A 29 7.48 16.63 -26.88
N ASP A 30 8.05 17.74 -26.41
CA ASP A 30 9.41 17.78 -25.91
C ASP A 30 9.37 17.56 -24.39
N LEU A 31 9.97 16.48 -23.92
CA LEU A 31 10.02 16.16 -22.48
C LEU A 31 11.12 16.93 -21.75
N SER A 32 12.03 17.60 -22.48
CA SER A 32 13.07 18.44 -21.89
C SER A 32 12.58 19.80 -21.37
N ASP A 33 11.30 20.12 -21.56
CA ASP A 33 10.67 21.37 -21.10
C ASP A 33 10.66 21.49 -19.54
N TYR A 34 10.83 20.39 -18.82
CA TYR A 34 10.88 20.39 -17.37
C TYR A 34 12.26 19.95 -16.83
N HIS A 35 12.75 20.69 -15.84
CA HIS A 35 14.00 20.38 -15.14
C HIS A 35 13.71 20.04 -13.68
N PHE A 36 14.01 18.81 -13.28
CA PHE A 36 13.80 18.33 -11.91
C PHE A 36 14.75 18.98 -10.89
N HIS A 37 14.26 19.17 -9.69
CA HIS A 37 14.99 19.70 -8.52
C HIS A 37 15.12 18.67 -7.40
N ASP A 38 14.85 17.41 -7.68
CA ASP A 38 14.77 16.28 -6.76
C ASP A 38 16.08 15.51 -6.55
N GLN A 39 17.23 16.06 -6.95
CA GLN A 39 18.53 15.38 -6.92
C GLN A 39 18.90 14.83 -5.54
N ALA A 40 18.44 15.46 -4.44
CA ALA A 40 18.65 14.99 -3.08
C ALA A 40 17.84 13.71 -2.81
N TRP A 41 16.63 13.63 -3.34
CA TRP A 41 15.76 12.46 -3.26
C TRP A 41 16.33 11.29 -4.06
N GLN A 42 16.67 11.52 -5.32
CA GLN A 42 17.21 10.49 -6.24
C GLN A 42 18.52 9.86 -5.76
N LYS A 43 19.30 10.57 -4.93
CA LYS A 43 20.55 10.05 -4.35
C LYS A 43 20.34 9.22 -3.09
N ARG A 44 19.14 9.17 -2.53
CA ARG A 44 18.85 8.38 -1.34
C ARG A 44 18.86 6.89 -1.70
N THR A 45 19.50 6.10 -0.86
CA THR A 45 19.38 4.66 -0.90
C THR A 45 18.25 4.28 0.05
N HIS A 46 17.14 3.84 -0.50
CA HIS A 46 16.00 3.39 0.27
C HIS A 46 16.14 1.93 0.65
N ASN A 47 15.93 1.61 1.92
CA ASN A 47 15.72 0.26 2.39
C ASN A 47 14.24 0.08 2.73
N HIS A 48 13.41 -0.01 1.70
CA HIS A 48 11.96 -0.09 1.85
C HIS A 48 11.49 -1.24 2.77
N LEU A 49 12.28 -2.30 2.93
CA LEU A 49 11.94 -3.40 3.83
C LEU A 49 11.94 -2.98 5.31
N GLU A 50 12.83 -2.06 5.68
CA GLU A 50 13.02 -1.59 7.05
C GLU A 50 12.51 -0.15 7.27
N GLU A 51 12.07 0.54 6.21
CA GLU A 51 11.44 1.86 6.27
C GLU A 51 9.90 1.74 6.29
N PRO A 52 9.19 2.72 6.87
CA PRO A 52 7.74 2.75 6.77
C PRO A 52 7.30 3.04 5.33
N VAL A 53 6.32 2.29 4.85
CA VAL A 53 5.64 2.55 3.58
C VAL A 53 4.14 2.60 3.87
N ASN A 54 3.59 3.81 3.84
CA ASN A 54 2.19 4.11 4.09
C ASN A 54 1.65 4.85 2.88
N ILE A 55 0.90 4.15 2.05
CA ILE A 55 0.49 4.59 0.72
C ILE A 55 -0.92 5.18 0.77
N TYR A 56 -1.08 6.37 0.21
CA TYR A 56 -2.37 6.98 -0.12
C TYR A 56 -2.65 6.74 -1.60
N GLU A 57 -3.57 5.83 -1.93
CA GLU A 57 -4.00 5.55 -3.28
C GLU A 57 -5.02 6.60 -3.72
N VAL A 58 -4.84 7.18 -4.91
CA VAL A 58 -5.63 8.32 -5.37
C VAL A 58 -5.99 8.24 -6.87
N HIS A 59 -7.24 8.55 -7.18
CA HIS A 59 -7.70 8.90 -8.52
C HIS A 59 -7.75 10.43 -8.66
N LEU A 60 -6.84 11.01 -9.44
CA LEU A 60 -6.67 12.46 -9.48
C LEU A 60 -7.92 13.21 -9.94
N GLY A 61 -8.68 12.63 -10.89
CA GLY A 61 -9.87 13.28 -11.47
C GLY A 61 -11.06 13.39 -10.53
N SER A 62 -11.10 12.59 -9.46
CA SER A 62 -12.19 12.56 -8.49
C SER A 62 -11.73 12.76 -7.04
N TRP A 63 -10.46 13.06 -6.81
CA TRP A 63 -10.00 13.45 -5.47
C TRP A 63 -10.64 14.77 -5.05
N ARG A 64 -10.58 15.77 -5.93
CA ARG A 64 -11.35 17.02 -5.87
C ARG A 64 -11.80 17.40 -7.26
N THR A 65 -12.96 18.06 -7.37
CA THR A 65 -13.46 18.57 -8.65
C THR A 65 -13.32 20.10 -8.69
N ASN A 66 -12.96 20.60 -9.89
CA ASN A 66 -12.85 22.02 -10.18
C ASN A 66 -14.20 22.53 -10.77
N PRO A 67 -14.97 23.37 -10.07
CA PRO A 67 -16.24 23.85 -10.58
C PRO A 67 -16.09 24.81 -11.78
N ASP A 68 -14.89 25.35 -12.01
CA ASP A 68 -14.62 26.28 -13.12
C ASP A 68 -14.17 25.58 -14.39
N ASP A 69 -13.89 24.27 -14.34
CA ASP A 69 -13.54 23.43 -15.49
C ASP A 69 -14.76 22.68 -16.03
N PRO A 70 -15.00 22.66 -17.37
CA PRO A 70 -16.16 21.98 -17.97
C PRO A 70 -16.21 20.45 -17.70
N ASN A 71 -15.06 19.81 -17.49
CA ASN A 71 -14.95 18.39 -17.15
C ASN A 71 -14.85 18.16 -15.65
N GLY A 72 -14.74 19.24 -14.85
CA GLY A 72 -14.59 19.18 -13.42
C GLY A 72 -13.19 18.82 -12.93
N TRP A 73 -12.15 18.91 -13.78
CA TRP A 73 -10.80 18.49 -13.38
C TRP A 73 -9.92 19.65 -12.96
N TYR A 74 -9.12 19.42 -11.92
CA TYR A 74 -7.94 20.24 -11.65
C TYR A 74 -6.76 19.79 -12.50
N THR A 75 -5.90 20.73 -12.88
CA THR A 75 -4.61 20.41 -13.49
C THR A 75 -3.65 19.79 -12.48
N TYR A 76 -2.60 19.08 -12.98
CA TYR A 76 -1.53 18.55 -12.11
C TYR A 76 -0.91 19.63 -11.22
N ASP A 77 -0.74 20.86 -11.72
CA ASP A 77 -0.20 21.99 -10.97
C ASP A 77 -1.12 22.44 -9.82
N GLU A 78 -2.41 22.52 -10.08
CA GLU A 78 -3.41 22.91 -9.07
C GLU A 78 -3.60 21.84 -8.01
N LEU A 79 -3.54 20.57 -8.40
CA LEU A 79 -3.60 19.44 -7.47
C LEU A 79 -2.36 19.33 -6.60
N ALA A 80 -1.16 19.61 -7.15
CA ALA A 80 0.11 19.34 -6.49
C ALA A 80 0.17 19.90 -5.07
N SER A 81 -0.13 21.19 -4.89
CA SER A 81 -0.03 21.83 -3.57
C SER A 81 -1.07 21.30 -2.59
N GLN A 82 -2.30 21.04 -3.06
CA GLN A 82 -3.41 20.57 -2.22
C GLN A 82 -3.19 19.12 -1.80
N LEU A 83 -2.86 18.24 -2.75
CA LEU A 83 -2.67 16.80 -2.51
C LEU A 83 -1.46 16.54 -1.61
N ILE A 84 -0.33 17.19 -1.89
CA ILE A 84 0.91 17.02 -1.12
C ILE A 84 0.70 17.48 0.33
N HIS A 85 0.06 18.64 0.52
CA HIS A 85 -0.25 19.14 1.86
C HIS A 85 -1.14 18.14 2.63
N TYR A 86 -2.22 17.68 1.99
CA TYR A 86 -3.16 16.74 2.59
C TYR A 86 -2.49 15.41 2.97
N VAL A 87 -1.75 14.81 2.06
CA VAL A 87 -1.05 13.52 2.27
C VAL A 87 -0.07 13.62 3.44
N LYS A 88 0.68 14.73 3.51
CA LYS A 88 1.64 14.98 4.57
C LYS A 88 0.97 15.21 5.93
N GLU A 89 -0.08 16.01 5.97
CA GLU A 89 -0.85 16.28 7.18
C GLU A 89 -1.50 15.00 7.73
N ASN A 90 -1.98 14.14 6.84
CA ASN A 90 -2.60 12.87 7.19
C ASN A 90 -1.60 11.75 7.54
N GLY A 91 -0.28 11.99 7.47
CA GLY A 91 0.74 11.03 7.88
C GLY A 91 0.96 9.89 6.88
N TYR A 92 0.67 10.09 5.60
CA TYR A 92 1.13 9.20 4.54
C TYR A 92 2.50 9.66 4.03
N ASN A 93 3.31 8.74 3.55
CA ASN A 93 4.63 9.06 2.99
C ASN A 93 4.82 8.58 1.54
N TYR A 94 3.80 7.95 0.96
CA TYR A 94 3.70 7.60 -0.46
C TYR A 94 2.34 7.97 -1.01
N ILE A 95 2.32 8.34 -2.30
CA ILE A 95 1.11 8.46 -3.11
C ILE A 95 1.17 7.36 -4.18
N GLU A 96 0.08 6.61 -4.35
CA GLU A 96 -0.09 5.71 -5.50
C GLU A 96 -1.18 6.30 -6.39
N CYS A 97 -0.79 6.72 -7.58
CA CYS A 97 -1.73 7.25 -8.57
C CYS A 97 -2.32 6.09 -9.39
N MET A 98 -3.65 5.98 -9.40
CA MET A 98 -4.33 5.16 -10.40
C MET A 98 -3.86 5.54 -11.80
N PRO A 99 -4.06 4.68 -12.85
CA PRO A 99 -3.34 4.82 -14.10
C PRO A 99 -3.40 6.23 -14.71
N LEU A 100 -2.24 6.79 -15.03
CA LEU A 100 -2.09 8.13 -15.60
C LEU A 100 -1.75 8.11 -17.09
N SER A 101 -1.66 6.94 -17.72
CA SER A 101 -1.53 6.81 -19.17
C SER A 101 -2.81 7.25 -19.86
N GLU A 102 -2.69 7.79 -21.10
CA GLU A 102 -3.87 8.26 -21.83
C GLU A 102 -4.86 7.14 -22.16
N HIS A 103 -6.14 7.42 -22.03
CA HIS A 103 -7.23 6.46 -22.19
C HIS A 103 -8.51 7.14 -22.72
N PRO A 104 -9.38 6.41 -23.49
CA PRO A 104 -10.53 7.00 -24.14
C PRO A 104 -11.71 7.23 -23.19
N ALA A 105 -11.94 6.32 -22.26
CA ALA A 105 -13.16 6.28 -21.43
C ALA A 105 -12.82 6.58 -19.96
N ASP A 106 -13.48 7.58 -19.38
CA ASP A 106 -13.29 7.94 -17.96
C ASP A 106 -13.70 6.80 -17.02
N CYS A 107 -14.75 6.08 -17.37
CA CYS A 107 -15.24 4.93 -16.60
C CYS A 107 -14.30 3.72 -16.59
N SER A 108 -13.22 3.72 -17.38
CA SER A 108 -12.14 2.73 -17.27
C SER A 108 -11.13 3.06 -16.18
N TRP A 109 -11.24 4.24 -15.53
CA TRP A 109 -10.34 4.73 -14.49
C TRP A 109 -8.86 4.79 -14.90
N GLY A 110 -8.62 4.72 -16.23
CA GLY A 110 -7.28 4.65 -16.80
C GLY A 110 -6.74 3.24 -17.04
N TYR A 111 -7.49 2.18 -16.74
CA TYR A 111 -7.03 0.80 -16.96
C TYR A 111 -7.14 0.33 -18.42
N GLN A 112 -7.86 1.04 -19.29
CA GLN A 112 -7.93 0.74 -20.72
C GLN A 112 -7.17 1.79 -21.54
N ASN A 113 -5.85 1.63 -21.62
CA ASN A 113 -4.97 2.62 -22.21
C ASN A 113 -5.00 2.61 -23.74
N THR A 114 -4.80 3.80 -24.33
CA THR A 114 -4.53 4.01 -25.76
C THR A 114 -3.15 4.66 -25.98
N GLY A 115 -2.66 5.45 -25.03
CA GLY A 115 -1.37 6.13 -25.10
C GLY A 115 -0.47 5.77 -23.92
N PHE A 116 0.27 4.67 -24.03
CA PHE A 116 1.08 4.12 -22.92
C PHE A 116 2.20 5.04 -22.44
N PHE A 117 2.82 5.80 -23.36
CA PHE A 117 3.91 6.76 -23.09
C PHE A 117 3.40 8.19 -22.90
N SER A 118 2.09 8.40 -22.93
CA SER A 118 1.47 9.72 -22.83
C SER A 118 0.82 9.90 -21.46
N ALA A 119 1.26 10.88 -20.68
CA ALA A 119 0.50 11.34 -19.53
C ALA A 119 -0.88 11.82 -19.98
N THR A 120 -1.94 11.40 -19.31
CA THR A 120 -3.30 11.76 -19.72
C THR A 120 -3.49 13.27 -19.78
N SER A 121 -4.04 13.74 -20.90
CA SER A 121 -4.32 15.15 -21.16
C SER A 121 -5.46 15.72 -20.31
N ARG A 122 -6.16 14.88 -19.53
CA ARG A 122 -7.23 15.29 -18.62
C ARG A 122 -6.75 16.30 -17.60
N TYR A 123 -5.55 16.11 -17.07
CA TYR A 123 -5.02 16.92 -15.97
C TYR A 123 -3.89 17.85 -16.39
N GLY A 124 -3.65 17.98 -17.70
CA GLY A 124 -2.66 18.91 -18.22
C GLY A 124 -1.56 18.27 -19.07
N THR A 125 -0.32 18.73 -18.90
CA THR A 125 0.83 18.33 -19.73
C THR A 125 1.78 17.39 -18.98
N ALA A 126 2.66 16.72 -19.74
CA ALA A 126 3.75 15.92 -19.18
C ALA A 126 4.64 16.72 -18.21
N ALA A 127 4.99 17.96 -18.59
CA ALA A 127 5.81 18.85 -17.74
C ALA A 127 5.12 19.17 -16.39
N GLN A 128 3.80 19.32 -16.38
CA GLN A 128 3.05 19.54 -15.15
C GLN A 128 3.01 18.28 -14.26
N LEU A 129 2.91 17.09 -14.85
CA LEU A 129 3.01 15.83 -14.10
C LEU A 129 4.43 15.65 -13.53
N MET A 130 5.48 15.92 -14.31
CA MET A 130 6.87 15.91 -13.82
C MET A 130 7.05 16.86 -12.64
N LYS A 131 6.43 18.05 -12.70
CA LYS A 131 6.45 19.00 -11.58
C LYS A 131 5.72 18.48 -10.33
N LEU A 132 4.59 17.81 -10.50
CA LEU A 132 3.89 17.14 -9.36
C LEU A 132 4.82 16.14 -8.69
N VAL A 133 5.49 15.27 -9.45
CA VAL A 133 6.45 14.29 -8.94
C VAL A 133 7.61 14.98 -8.21
N ASP A 134 8.22 15.98 -8.82
CA ASP A 134 9.32 16.77 -8.23
C ASP A 134 8.91 17.41 -6.89
N LEU A 135 7.71 17.98 -6.82
CA LEU A 135 7.18 18.57 -5.59
C LEU A 135 6.90 17.51 -4.51
N CYS A 136 6.46 16.30 -4.87
CA CYS A 136 6.35 15.19 -3.94
C CYS A 136 7.72 14.88 -3.30
N HIS A 137 8.76 14.74 -4.10
CA HIS A 137 10.13 14.46 -3.65
C HIS A 137 10.69 15.56 -2.75
N GLN A 138 10.48 16.83 -3.11
CA GLN A 138 10.88 17.97 -2.28
C GLN A 138 10.18 17.97 -0.90
N ASN A 139 8.98 17.39 -0.82
CA ASN A 139 8.22 17.23 0.43
C ASN A 139 8.44 15.89 1.13
N GLN A 140 9.40 15.07 0.67
CA GLN A 140 9.73 13.76 1.23
C GLN A 140 8.58 12.75 1.10
N ILE A 141 7.84 12.80 0.01
CA ILE A 141 6.78 11.89 -0.36
C ILE A 141 7.21 11.14 -1.61
N GLY A 142 7.22 9.80 -1.55
CA GLY A 142 7.40 8.95 -2.72
C GLY A 142 6.13 8.88 -3.55
N ILE A 143 6.27 8.64 -4.85
CA ILE A 143 5.13 8.56 -5.76
C ILE A 143 5.21 7.33 -6.65
N ILE A 144 4.12 6.57 -6.73
CA ILE A 144 3.99 5.29 -7.43
C ILE A 144 2.96 5.47 -8.54
N ILE A 145 3.21 4.89 -9.69
CA ILE A 145 2.23 4.84 -10.78
C ILE A 145 1.64 3.45 -10.92
N ASP A 146 0.34 3.39 -11.16
CA ASP A 146 -0.33 2.16 -11.56
C ASP A 146 -0.08 1.87 -13.06
N PHE A 147 0.39 0.67 -13.37
CA PHE A 147 0.83 0.26 -14.69
C PHE A 147 0.10 -1.00 -15.15
N VAL A 148 -0.46 -0.96 -16.37
CA VAL A 148 -1.34 -1.99 -16.91
C VAL A 148 -0.64 -2.75 -18.06
N PRO A 149 0.22 -3.74 -17.81
CA PRO A 149 0.90 -4.50 -18.86
C PRO A 149 0.09 -5.68 -19.39
N VAL A 150 -1.14 -5.86 -18.93
CA VAL A 150 -1.99 -7.03 -19.24
C VAL A 150 -2.78 -6.81 -20.52
N HIS A 151 -3.40 -5.64 -20.66
CA HIS A 151 -4.35 -5.36 -21.72
C HIS A 151 -4.37 -3.88 -22.12
N PHE A 152 -5.08 -3.58 -23.19
CA PHE A 152 -5.25 -2.23 -23.75
C PHE A 152 -6.65 -2.04 -24.32
N ALA A 153 -7.03 -0.78 -24.59
CA ALA A 153 -8.34 -0.43 -25.13
C ALA A 153 -8.59 -1.03 -26.53
N VAL A 154 -9.83 -1.40 -26.80
CA VAL A 154 -10.25 -1.97 -28.11
C VAL A 154 -10.44 -0.93 -29.20
N ASP A 155 -10.18 0.33 -28.92
CA ASP A 155 -10.38 1.46 -29.84
C ASP A 155 -9.50 1.35 -31.07
N GLY A 156 -10.12 1.36 -32.26
CA GLY A 156 -9.47 1.05 -33.52
C GLY A 156 -8.44 2.10 -33.98
N TYR A 157 -8.36 3.27 -33.34
CA TYR A 157 -7.30 4.26 -33.58
C TYR A 157 -6.03 4.01 -32.76
N ALA A 158 -6.07 3.06 -31.81
CA ALA A 158 -4.94 2.73 -30.94
C ALA A 158 -4.22 1.46 -31.38
N LEU A 159 -3.97 0.52 -30.47
CA LEU A 159 -3.13 -0.66 -30.73
C LEU A 159 -3.86 -1.82 -31.40
N THR A 160 -5.19 -1.86 -31.31
CA THR A 160 -6.00 -2.95 -31.87
C THR A 160 -5.84 -3.02 -33.38
N HIS A 161 -5.43 -4.20 -33.89
CA HIS A 161 -5.17 -4.44 -35.32
C HIS A 161 -4.31 -3.36 -35.98
N TYR A 162 -3.28 -2.91 -35.27
CA TYR A 162 -2.48 -1.72 -35.59
C TYR A 162 -1.96 -1.68 -37.04
N ASP A 163 -1.51 -2.81 -37.57
CA ASP A 163 -1.06 -2.95 -38.96
C ASP A 163 -2.02 -3.75 -39.84
N GLY A 164 -3.28 -3.89 -39.39
CA GLY A 164 -4.29 -4.74 -40.01
C GLY A 164 -4.20 -6.20 -39.60
N THR A 165 -3.27 -6.56 -38.73
CA THR A 165 -3.12 -7.89 -38.14
C THR A 165 -3.21 -7.80 -36.60
N THR A 166 -3.17 -8.94 -35.91
CA THR A 166 -3.08 -8.99 -34.46
C THR A 166 -1.64 -8.77 -33.99
N LEU A 167 -1.13 -7.53 -34.11
CA LEU A 167 0.26 -7.20 -33.83
C LEU A 167 0.55 -7.20 -32.31
N TYR A 168 -0.29 -6.57 -31.50
CA TYR A 168 -0.13 -6.43 -30.06
C TYR A 168 -0.92 -7.46 -29.28
N GLU A 169 -2.06 -7.94 -29.83
CA GLU A 169 -2.99 -8.85 -29.20
C GLU A 169 -2.80 -10.30 -29.66
N TYR A 170 -3.43 -11.23 -28.93
CA TYR A 170 -3.50 -12.63 -29.32
C TYR A 170 -4.37 -12.82 -30.55
N PRO A 171 -4.01 -13.70 -31.51
CA PRO A 171 -4.82 -13.97 -32.69
C PRO A 171 -6.03 -14.88 -32.39
N GLU A 172 -5.94 -15.72 -31.37
CA GLU A 172 -6.99 -16.63 -30.94
C GLU A 172 -8.06 -15.86 -30.15
N LYS A 173 -9.29 -15.90 -30.61
CA LYS A 173 -10.41 -15.12 -30.05
C LYS A 173 -10.63 -15.36 -28.55
N GLU A 174 -10.34 -16.56 -28.06
CA GLU A 174 -10.48 -16.92 -26.64
C GLU A 174 -9.50 -16.19 -25.72
N ASP A 175 -8.32 -15.82 -26.26
CA ASP A 175 -7.26 -15.16 -25.52
C ASP A 175 -7.13 -13.67 -25.87
N THR A 176 -7.78 -13.21 -26.96
CA THR A 176 -7.71 -11.81 -27.43
C THR A 176 -8.37 -10.86 -26.44
N TYR A 177 -9.55 -11.20 -25.93
CA TYR A 177 -10.35 -10.27 -25.13
C TYR A 177 -10.37 -10.66 -23.66
N SER A 178 -10.26 -9.63 -22.81
CA SER A 178 -10.48 -9.77 -21.37
C SER A 178 -11.96 -9.73 -21.04
N GLU A 179 -12.33 -10.12 -19.80
CA GLU A 179 -13.70 -9.95 -19.28
C GLU A 179 -14.12 -8.49 -19.14
N TRP A 180 -13.16 -7.56 -19.13
CA TRP A 180 -13.41 -6.11 -19.07
C TRP A 180 -13.62 -5.48 -20.46
N GLY A 181 -13.66 -6.28 -21.52
CA GLY A 181 -13.87 -5.80 -22.89
C GLY A 181 -12.65 -5.11 -23.51
N SER A 182 -11.44 -5.36 -23.01
CA SER A 182 -10.17 -4.88 -23.52
C SER A 182 -9.43 -5.99 -24.27
N CYS A 183 -8.36 -5.64 -25.03
CA CYS A 183 -7.51 -6.59 -25.73
C CYS A 183 -6.31 -6.98 -24.88
N ASN A 184 -6.01 -8.29 -24.77
CA ASN A 184 -4.86 -8.80 -24.04
C ASN A 184 -3.58 -8.73 -24.88
N PHE A 185 -2.47 -8.26 -24.29
CA PHE A 185 -1.16 -8.25 -24.93
C PHE A 185 -0.59 -9.66 -25.14
N ILE A 186 -0.03 -9.92 -26.34
CA ILE A 186 0.67 -11.17 -26.64
C ILE A 186 2.15 -11.10 -26.18
N HIS A 187 2.44 -11.52 -24.97
CA HIS A 187 3.80 -11.52 -24.40
C HIS A 187 4.75 -12.56 -25.00
N ALA A 188 4.31 -13.36 -25.96
CA ALA A 188 5.16 -14.24 -26.72
C ALA A 188 5.99 -13.50 -27.79
N ARG A 189 5.61 -12.26 -28.14
CA ARG A 189 6.33 -11.43 -29.12
C ARG A 189 7.35 -10.54 -28.44
N GLY A 190 8.57 -10.54 -28.98
CA GLY A 190 9.67 -9.72 -28.47
C GLY A 190 9.40 -8.22 -28.55
N GLU A 191 8.73 -7.79 -29.63
CA GLU A 191 8.34 -6.40 -29.89
C GLU A 191 7.35 -5.88 -28.83
N VAL A 192 6.34 -6.68 -28.47
CA VAL A 192 5.37 -6.36 -27.42
C VAL A 192 6.06 -6.30 -26.05
N CYS A 193 6.92 -7.28 -25.75
CA CYS A 193 7.72 -7.25 -24.54
C CYS A 193 8.62 -6.01 -24.47
N SER A 194 9.28 -5.64 -25.58
CA SER A 194 10.12 -4.46 -25.67
C SER A 194 9.32 -3.17 -25.46
N PHE A 195 8.15 -3.07 -26.07
CA PHE A 195 7.22 -1.95 -25.90
C PHE A 195 6.85 -1.74 -24.42
N LEU A 196 6.38 -2.79 -23.75
CA LEU A 196 5.94 -2.71 -22.34
C LEU A 196 7.11 -2.46 -21.38
N GLN A 197 8.26 -3.12 -21.58
CA GLN A 197 9.45 -2.89 -20.75
C GLN A 197 9.99 -1.47 -20.92
N SER A 198 9.98 -0.94 -22.14
CA SER A 198 10.38 0.43 -22.41
C SER A 198 9.42 1.43 -21.77
N CYS A 199 8.13 1.13 -21.80
CA CYS A 199 7.10 1.97 -21.16
C CYS A 199 7.29 2.02 -19.63
N ALA A 200 7.45 0.88 -18.97
CA ALA A 200 7.71 0.86 -17.54
C ALA A 200 8.99 1.62 -17.15
N ASN A 201 10.07 1.42 -17.93
CA ASN A 201 11.32 2.17 -17.72
C ASN A 201 11.15 3.68 -17.99
N PHE A 202 10.33 4.06 -18.95
CA PHE A 202 10.04 5.46 -19.29
C PHE A 202 9.43 6.21 -18.10
N TRP A 203 8.43 5.67 -17.46
CA TRP A 203 7.79 6.28 -16.29
C TRP A 203 8.77 6.48 -15.12
N LEU A 204 9.68 5.53 -14.89
CA LEU A 204 10.69 5.66 -13.85
C LEU A 204 11.84 6.61 -14.23
N THR A 205 12.20 6.68 -15.53
CA THR A 205 13.35 7.47 -15.99
C THR A 205 12.98 8.92 -16.29
N GLU A 206 11.91 9.15 -17.06
CA GLU A 206 11.54 10.48 -17.54
C GLU A 206 10.67 11.25 -16.56
N PHE A 207 9.80 10.53 -15.81
CA PHE A 207 8.91 11.15 -14.83
C PHE A 207 9.40 11.01 -13.39
N HIS A 208 10.47 10.26 -13.14
CA HIS A 208 11.03 10.01 -11.81
C HIS A 208 10.06 9.35 -10.80
N PHE A 209 9.09 8.56 -11.26
CA PHE A 209 8.27 7.79 -10.32
C PHE A 209 9.15 6.85 -9.49
N ASP A 210 8.85 6.72 -8.20
CA ASP A 210 9.59 5.87 -7.26
C ASP A 210 9.22 4.40 -7.34
N GLY A 211 8.15 4.08 -8.04
CA GLY A 211 7.70 2.71 -8.16
C GLY A 211 6.54 2.52 -9.11
N ILE A 212 6.24 1.25 -9.30
CA ILE A 212 5.16 0.77 -10.16
C ILE A 212 4.33 -0.22 -9.37
N ARG A 213 3.02 0.02 -9.28
CA ARG A 213 2.04 -1.01 -8.96
C ARG A 213 1.61 -1.65 -10.28
N MET A 214 1.73 -2.95 -10.37
CA MET A 214 1.40 -3.68 -11.58
C MET A 214 0.03 -4.33 -11.43
N ASP A 215 -0.89 -3.90 -12.30
CA ASP A 215 -2.27 -4.33 -12.34
C ASP A 215 -2.40 -5.78 -12.81
N ALA A 216 -3.36 -6.50 -12.23
CA ALA A 216 -3.85 -7.82 -12.64
C ALA A 216 -2.76 -8.84 -12.99
N VAL A 217 -1.71 -8.95 -12.16
CA VAL A 217 -0.58 -9.87 -12.39
C VAL A 217 -1.04 -11.32 -12.53
N SER A 218 -2.12 -11.72 -11.87
CA SER A 218 -2.74 -13.04 -12.03
C SER A 218 -3.04 -13.39 -13.50
N ARG A 219 -3.40 -12.39 -14.32
CA ARG A 219 -3.66 -12.55 -15.77
C ARG A 219 -2.40 -12.80 -16.59
N LEU A 220 -1.26 -12.39 -16.07
CA LEU A 220 0.05 -12.68 -16.67
C LEU A 220 0.59 -14.04 -16.23
N LEU A 221 0.21 -14.51 -15.06
CA LEU A 221 0.66 -15.78 -14.51
C LEU A 221 -0.06 -16.97 -15.13
N TYR A 222 -1.37 -16.85 -15.30
CA TYR A 222 -2.22 -17.93 -15.80
C TYR A 222 -3.02 -17.48 -17.02
N TRP A 223 -3.29 -18.40 -17.92
CA TRP A 223 -4.15 -18.14 -19.06
C TRP A 223 -5.54 -17.67 -18.59
N GLY A 224 -5.92 -16.45 -18.99
CA GLY A 224 -7.16 -15.82 -18.55
C GLY A 224 -7.24 -15.57 -17.04
N GLY A 225 -6.13 -15.59 -16.31
CA GLY A 225 -6.08 -15.45 -14.85
C GLY A 225 -6.58 -16.68 -14.07
N ASP A 226 -6.90 -17.76 -14.76
CA ASP A 226 -7.44 -18.98 -14.15
C ASP A 226 -6.34 -20.05 -13.97
N PRO A 227 -5.97 -20.41 -12.72
CA PRO A 227 -5.00 -21.47 -12.47
C PRO A 227 -5.32 -22.80 -13.13
N ASN A 228 -6.59 -23.13 -13.37
CA ASN A 228 -7.01 -24.37 -14.02
C ASN A 228 -6.67 -24.39 -15.52
N ARG A 229 -6.47 -23.25 -16.15
CA ARG A 229 -6.02 -23.14 -17.54
C ARG A 229 -4.49 -23.31 -17.69
N GLY A 230 -3.77 -23.39 -16.57
CA GLY A 230 -2.32 -23.52 -16.52
C GLY A 230 -1.58 -22.18 -16.63
N GLU A 231 -0.26 -22.23 -16.38
CA GLU A 231 0.62 -21.05 -16.43
C GLU A 231 0.80 -20.55 -17.87
N ASN A 232 1.00 -19.21 -18.00
CA ASN A 232 1.42 -18.58 -19.25
C ASN A 232 2.95 -18.34 -19.22
N PRO A 233 3.77 -19.24 -19.78
CA PRO A 233 5.22 -19.16 -19.66
C PRO A 233 5.84 -17.95 -20.36
N SER A 234 5.17 -17.41 -21.37
CA SER A 234 5.64 -16.21 -22.09
C SER A 234 5.48 -14.96 -21.24
N SER A 235 4.33 -14.78 -20.61
CA SER A 235 4.06 -13.65 -19.72
C SER A 235 4.90 -13.74 -18.44
N ILE A 236 5.09 -14.92 -17.87
CA ILE A 236 5.99 -15.13 -16.72
C ILE A 236 7.43 -14.74 -17.06
N ARG A 237 7.92 -15.14 -18.25
CA ARG A 237 9.26 -14.75 -18.73
C ARG A 237 9.36 -13.24 -18.94
N PHE A 238 8.33 -12.62 -19.50
CA PHE A 238 8.23 -11.17 -19.65
C PHE A 238 8.35 -10.48 -18.30
N LEU A 239 7.55 -10.86 -17.29
CA LEU A 239 7.60 -10.30 -15.93
C LEU A 239 9.00 -10.39 -15.32
N LYS A 240 9.62 -11.57 -15.36
CA LYS A 240 10.98 -11.77 -14.83
C LYS A 240 12.01 -10.88 -15.51
N ASN A 241 11.94 -10.73 -16.83
CA ASN A 241 12.86 -9.90 -17.58
C ASN A 241 12.64 -8.40 -17.29
N MET A 242 11.40 -7.97 -17.24
CA MET A 242 11.05 -6.59 -16.95
C MET A 242 11.50 -6.19 -15.53
N ASN A 243 11.10 -6.95 -14.52
CA ASN A 243 11.43 -6.65 -13.13
C ASN A 243 12.94 -6.66 -12.88
N ARG A 244 13.67 -7.64 -13.45
CA ARG A 244 15.13 -7.66 -13.40
C ARG A 244 15.74 -6.42 -14.02
N GLY A 245 15.31 -6.05 -15.25
CA GLY A 245 15.85 -4.89 -15.96
C GLY A 245 15.53 -3.56 -15.24
N LEU A 246 14.35 -3.45 -14.65
CA LEU A 246 13.97 -2.27 -13.85
C LEU A 246 14.81 -2.17 -12.58
N LYS A 247 15.00 -3.26 -11.83
CA LYS A 247 15.82 -3.27 -10.61
C LYS A 247 17.31 -3.05 -10.88
N GLU A 248 17.82 -3.45 -12.04
CA GLU A 248 19.20 -3.16 -12.45
C GLU A 248 19.41 -1.66 -12.75
N ARG A 249 18.43 -0.99 -13.33
CA ARG A 249 18.49 0.44 -13.69
C ARG A 249 18.05 1.36 -12.56
N HIS A 250 17.04 0.94 -11.79
CA HIS A 250 16.39 1.68 -10.72
C HIS A 250 16.37 0.85 -9.43
N PRO A 251 17.54 0.63 -8.77
CA PRO A 251 17.64 -0.27 -7.61
C PRO A 251 16.70 0.09 -6.45
N SER A 252 16.42 1.39 -6.28
CA SER A 252 15.57 1.92 -5.21
C SER A 252 14.08 1.97 -5.58
N SER A 253 13.68 1.61 -6.82
CA SER A 253 12.26 1.63 -7.21
C SER A 253 11.49 0.52 -6.50
N LEU A 254 10.22 0.80 -6.21
CA LEU A 254 9.26 -0.17 -5.69
C LEU A 254 8.52 -0.87 -6.82
N LEU A 255 8.53 -2.20 -6.83
CA LEU A 255 7.72 -3.00 -7.74
C LEU A 255 6.69 -3.78 -6.93
N ILE A 256 5.43 -3.44 -7.11
CA ILE A 256 4.31 -3.97 -6.33
C ILE A 256 3.40 -4.78 -7.25
N ALA A 257 3.08 -6.02 -6.88
CA ALA A 257 2.19 -6.87 -7.64
C ALA A 257 0.78 -6.87 -7.04
N GLU A 258 -0.22 -6.59 -7.87
CA GLU A 258 -1.59 -6.99 -7.55
C GLU A 258 -1.82 -8.40 -8.13
N ASP A 259 -1.81 -9.40 -7.25
CA ASP A 259 -2.03 -10.79 -7.62
C ASP A 259 -2.93 -11.48 -6.59
N SER A 260 -4.10 -11.90 -7.03
CA SER A 260 -5.11 -12.58 -6.22
C SER A 260 -4.90 -14.10 -6.09
N THR A 261 -3.85 -14.65 -6.73
CA THR A 261 -3.59 -16.09 -6.75
C THR A 261 -2.59 -16.55 -5.70
N CYS A 262 -2.48 -17.86 -5.53
CA CYS A 262 -1.47 -18.48 -4.68
C CYS A 262 -0.15 -18.77 -5.45
N TYR A 263 0.13 -18.05 -6.55
CA TYR A 263 1.37 -18.23 -7.31
C TYR A 263 2.58 -17.98 -6.40
N PRO A 264 3.56 -18.92 -6.35
CA PRO A 264 4.64 -18.83 -5.37
C PRO A 264 5.79 -17.93 -5.83
N ASN A 265 6.54 -17.39 -4.87
CA ASN A 265 7.77 -16.64 -5.10
C ASN A 265 7.57 -15.36 -5.93
N VAL A 266 6.43 -14.70 -5.81
CA VAL A 266 6.14 -13.42 -6.49
C VAL A 266 7.17 -12.35 -6.07
N THR A 267 7.48 -12.28 -4.77
CA THR A 267 8.39 -11.29 -4.20
C THR A 267 9.84 -11.78 -4.04
N LYS A 268 10.13 -13.00 -4.47
CA LYS A 268 11.49 -13.52 -4.47
C LYS A 268 12.29 -12.94 -5.64
N PRO A 269 13.56 -12.56 -5.45
CA PRO A 269 14.39 -12.06 -6.55
C PRO A 269 14.49 -13.02 -7.73
N VAL A 270 14.54 -12.49 -8.94
CA VAL A 270 14.60 -13.27 -10.20
C VAL A 270 15.80 -14.22 -10.22
N ALA A 271 16.96 -13.78 -9.69
CA ALA A 271 18.17 -14.62 -9.58
C ALA A 271 17.97 -15.90 -8.75
N TYR A 272 16.97 -15.93 -7.89
CA TYR A 272 16.61 -17.09 -7.07
C TYR A 272 15.29 -17.76 -7.53
N GLY A 273 14.89 -17.50 -8.78
CA GLY A 273 13.75 -18.16 -9.42
C GLY A 273 12.39 -17.48 -9.23
N GLY A 274 12.33 -16.35 -8.48
CA GLY A 274 11.10 -15.58 -8.28
C GLY A 274 10.74 -14.66 -9.45
N LEU A 275 9.66 -13.87 -9.26
CA LEU A 275 9.22 -12.89 -10.24
C LEU A 275 9.91 -11.53 -10.07
N GLY A 276 10.51 -11.24 -8.90
CA GLY A 276 11.30 -10.04 -8.65
C GLY A 276 10.51 -8.80 -8.22
N PHE A 277 9.29 -8.94 -7.78
CA PHE A 277 8.57 -7.86 -7.11
C PHE A 277 9.13 -7.60 -5.71
N ASP A 278 8.98 -6.37 -5.22
CA ASP A 278 9.33 -6.03 -3.85
C ASP A 278 8.19 -6.40 -2.89
N TYR A 279 6.94 -6.16 -3.31
CA TYR A 279 5.73 -6.46 -2.53
C TYR A 279 4.65 -7.10 -3.38
N LYS A 280 3.76 -7.82 -2.69
CA LYS A 280 2.51 -8.36 -3.22
C LYS A 280 1.36 -7.88 -2.34
N TRP A 281 0.25 -7.44 -2.91
CA TRP A 281 -0.98 -7.16 -2.17
C TRP A 281 -1.47 -8.43 -1.46
N ASP A 282 -1.77 -8.32 -0.14
CA ASP A 282 -2.38 -9.42 0.62
C ASP A 282 -3.90 -9.36 0.52
N MET A 283 -4.41 -9.81 -0.61
CA MET A 283 -5.86 -9.86 -0.85
C MET A 283 -6.55 -10.91 0.02
N GLY A 284 -5.83 -11.94 0.47
CA GLY A 284 -6.31 -12.94 1.42
C GLY A 284 -6.61 -12.30 2.78
N TRP A 285 -5.62 -11.62 3.37
CA TRP A 285 -5.80 -10.86 4.61
C TRP A 285 -6.92 -9.83 4.51
N MET A 286 -6.97 -9.10 3.40
CA MET A 286 -8.00 -8.09 3.15
C MET A 286 -9.40 -8.71 3.18
N ASN A 287 -9.63 -9.77 2.41
CA ASN A 287 -10.92 -10.44 2.33
C ASN A 287 -11.34 -11.05 3.68
N ASP A 288 -10.42 -11.76 4.35
CA ASP A 288 -10.70 -12.39 5.64
C ASP A 288 -11.05 -11.35 6.70
N THR A 289 -10.29 -10.25 6.76
CA THR A 289 -10.51 -9.15 7.69
C THR A 289 -11.87 -8.46 7.44
N LEU A 290 -12.16 -8.06 6.20
CA LEU A 290 -13.41 -7.39 5.87
C LEU A 290 -14.63 -8.29 6.09
N ASN A 291 -14.54 -9.57 5.72
CA ASN A 291 -15.61 -10.53 5.95
C ASN A 291 -15.85 -10.76 7.45
N TYR A 292 -14.78 -10.83 8.25
CA TYR A 292 -14.90 -10.97 9.71
C TYR A 292 -15.64 -9.78 10.34
N PHE A 293 -15.29 -8.53 9.98
CA PHE A 293 -15.95 -7.36 10.55
C PHE A 293 -17.37 -7.12 10.03
N ARG A 294 -17.72 -7.70 8.88
CA ARG A 294 -19.09 -7.69 8.34
C ARG A 294 -20.04 -8.61 9.10
N GLN A 295 -19.50 -9.63 9.78
CA GLN A 295 -20.29 -10.58 10.55
C GLN A 295 -20.92 -9.97 11.80
N TYR A 296 -22.01 -10.61 12.22
CA TYR A 296 -22.60 -10.34 13.54
C TYR A 296 -21.57 -10.55 14.65
N PRO A 297 -21.44 -9.63 15.63
CA PRO A 297 -20.44 -9.76 16.70
C PRO A 297 -20.50 -11.07 17.48
N TRP A 298 -21.68 -11.62 17.68
CA TRP A 298 -21.87 -12.91 18.36
C TRP A 298 -21.46 -14.14 17.54
N CYS A 299 -21.24 -13.98 16.21
CA CYS A 299 -20.69 -15.05 15.37
C CYS A 299 -19.16 -15.03 15.34
N ARG A 300 -18.52 -13.93 15.73
CA ARG A 300 -17.05 -13.74 15.62
C ARG A 300 -16.26 -14.73 16.47
N SER A 301 -16.84 -15.26 17.54
CA SER A 301 -16.21 -16.33 18.33
C SER A 301 -16.03 -17.62 17.54
N GLN A 302 -16.95 -17.94 16.62
CA GLN A 302 -16.87 -19.14 15.78
C GLN A 302 -15.83 -18.98 14.68
N ASP A 303 -15.70 -17.76 14.13
CA ASP A 303 -14.76 -17.42 13.05
C ASP A 303 -13.50 -16.71 13.58
N TYR A 304 -13.20 -16.86 14.86
CA TYR A 304 -12.10 -16.21 15.56
C TYR A 304 -10.77 -16.34 14.83
N HIS A 305 -10.48 -17.50 14.26
CA HIS A 305 -9.22 -17.77 13.59
C HIS A 305 -9.10 -17.15 12.19
N ASN A 306 -10.14 -16.55 11.61
CA ASN A 306 -10.02 -15.79 10.37
C ASN A 306 -9.07 -14.61 10.54
N ILE A 307 -9.05 -13.98 11.71
CA ILE A 307 -8.10 -12.89 12.04
C ILE A 307 -6.65 -13.38 12.16
N THR A 308 -6.45 -14.63 12.61
CA THR A 308 -5.10 -15.17 12.82
C THR A 308 -4.55 -15.91 11.59
N PHE A 309 -5.41 -16.23 10.61
CA PHE A 309 -5.09 -17.12 9.50
C PHE A 309 -3.97 -16.58 8.61
N SER A 310 -3.96 -15.28 8.32
CA SER A 310 -2.95 -14.64 7.47
C SER A 310 -1.52 -14.93 7.93
N MET A 311 -1.28 -15.05 9.24
CA MET A 311 0.05 -15.34 9.78
C MET A 311 0.55 -16.76 9.48
N MET A 312 -0.32 -17.66 9.00
CA MET A 312 0.07 -19.01 8.54
C MET A 312 0.88 -18.95 7.24
N TYR A 313 0.63 -17.94 6.40
CA TYR A 313 1.26 -17.80 5.08
C TYR A 313 2.07 -16.49 4.92
N PHE A 314 1.91 -15.52 5.81
CA PHE A 314 2.46 -14.17 5.67
C PHE A 314 3.96 -14.15 5.30
N TYR A 315 4.76 -15.03 5.85
CA TYR A 315 6.20 -15.08 5.59
C TYR A 315 6.59 -15.83 4.30
N ASN A 316 5.63 -16.26 3.49
CA ASN A 316 5.89 -16.86 2.18
C ASN A 316 6.20 -15.79 1.11
N GLU A 317 5.63 -14.59 1.27
CA GLU A 317 5.85 -13.43 0.41
C GLU A 317 6.09 -12.17 1.25
N ARG A 318 6.46 -11.09 0.62
CA ARG A 318 6.50 -9.76 1.24
C ARG A 318 5.18 -9.06 0.96
N TYR A 319 4.26 -9.17 1.88
CA TYR A 319 2.93 -8.65 1.70
C TYR A 319 2.81 -7.17 2.05
N LEU A 320 1.96 -6.48 1.29
CA LEU A 320 1.44 -5.15 1.52
C LEU A 320 -0.06 -5.29 1.76
N LEU A 321 -0.60 -4.63 2.79
CA LEU A 321 -1.99 -4.73 3.19
C LEU A 321 -2.82 -3.65 2.50
N PRO A 322 -3.69 -3.99 1.52
CA PRO A 322 -4.46 -3.01 0.77
C PRO A 322 -5.88 -2.85 1.30
N PHE A 323 -6.34 -1.63 1.48
CA PHE A 323 -7.75 -1.26 1.36
C PHE A 323 -7.88 -0.33 0.16
N SER A 324 -7.84 -0.92 -1.04
CA SER A 324 -7.76 -0.25 -2.32
C SER A 324 -9.12 0.24 -2.84
N HIS A 325 -9.07 0.95 -3.98
CA HIS A 325 -10.26 1.42 -4.70
C HIS A 325 -11.26 0.29 -5.01
N ASP A 326 -10.77 -0.91 -5.38
CA ASP A 326 -11.61 -2.05 -5.74
C ASP A 326 -12.58 -2.47 -4.64
N GLU A 327 -12.26 -2.19 -3.37
CA GLU A 327 -13.11 -2.56 -2.25
C GLU A 327 -14.22 -1.55 -1.95
N THR A 328 -14.28 -0.43 -2.66
CA THR A 328 -15.22 0.66 -2.39
C THR A 328 -16.14 0.98 -3.57
N VAL A 329 -16.30 0.05 -4.51
CA VAL A 329 -17.06 0.20 -5.75
C VAL A 329 -17.97 -0.99 -6.03
N HIS A 330 -18.84 -0.86 -7.02
CA HIS A 330 -19.66 -1.95 -7.59
C HIS A 330 -20.55 -2.68 -6.58
N GLY A 331 -21.12 -1.97 -5.62
CA GLY A 331 -22.03 -2.54 -4.62
C GLY A 331 -21.31 -3.31 -3.50
N LYS A 332 -19.98 -3.16 -3.38
CA LYS A 332 -19.21 -3.78 -2.31
C LYS A 332 -19.36 -3.07 -0.96
N ALA A 333 -19.92 -1.85 -0.93
CA ALA A 333 -19.96 -0.89 0.17
C ALA A 333 -18.58 -0.31 0.52
N THR A 334 -18.54 0.84 1.20
CA THR A 334 -17.27 1.44 1.68
C THR A 334 -16.71 0.67 2.88
N ILE A 335 -15.45 0.92 3.23
CA ILE A 335 -14.79 0.20 4.32
C ILE A 335 -15.58 0.34 5.64
N VAL A 336 -16.02 1.55 5.99
CA VAL A 336 -16.83 1.77 7.21
C VAL A 336 -18.21 1.13 7.09
N GLN A 337 -18.84 1.18 5.91
CA GLN A 337 -20.16 0.55 5.69
C GLN A 337 -20.13 -0.97 5.83
N LYS A 338 -18.98 -1.61 5.56
CA LYS A 338 -18.81 -3.06 5.75
C LYS A 338 -18.87 -3.48 7.23
N MET A 339 -18.64 -2.55 8.16
CA MET A 339 -18.75 -2.84 9.59
C MET A 339 -20.20 -3.17 9.95
N PHE A 340 -20.38 -4.14 10.86
CA PHE A 340 -21.70 -4.53 11.32
C PHE A 340 -22.40 -3.39 12.09
N GLY A 341 -23.74 -3.34 11.98
CA GLY A 341 -24.61 -2.50 12.81
C GLY A 341 -24.99 -1.18 12.15
N GLU A 342 -25.62 -0.35 12.95
CA GLU A 342 -26.08 0.97 12.57
C GLU A 342 -24.93 1.98 12.52
N TYR A 343 -25.20 3.17 12.00
CA TYR A 343 -24.24 4.22 11.70
C TYR A 343 -23.21 4.44 12.82
N ASP A 344 -23.66 4.73 14.04
CA ASP A 344 -22.74 5.02 15.16
C ASP A 344 -21.90 3.82 15.59
N GLY A 345 -22.47 2.61 15.49
CA GLY A 345 -21.83 1.35 15.88
C GLY A 345 -20.74 0.87 14.92
N LYS A 346 -20.65 1.46 13.71
CA LYS A 346 -19.64 1.10 12.72
C LYS A 346 -18.26 1.68 13.04
N PHE A 347 -18.19 2.87 13.57
CA PHE A 347 -16.93 3.60 13.79
C PHE A 347 -16.02 2.98 14.87
N PRO A 348 -16.53 2.51 16.03
CA PRO A 348 -15.69 1.78 16.99
C PRO A 348 -15.02 0.55 16.36
N GLN A 349 -15.77 -0.21 15.55
CA GLN A 349 -15.25 -1.38 14.84
C GLN A 349 -14.22 -1.00 13.80
N ALA A 350 -14.47 0.06 13.01
CA ALA A 350 -13.52 0.56 12.01
C ALA A 350 -12.21 1.02 12.67
N ARG A 351 -12.28 1.76 13.79
CA ARG A 351 -11.08 2.16 14.54
C ARG A 351 -10.28 0.95 15.02
N ALA A 352 -10.95 -0.05 15.59
CA ALA A 352 -10.28 -1.26 16.04
C ALA A 352 -9.69 -2.08 14.89
N MET A 353 -10.38 -2.19 13.76
CA MET A 353 -9.91 -2.86 12.54
C MET A 353 -8.68 -2.16 11.96
N TYR A 354 -8.69 -0.83 11.86
CA TYR A 354 -7.54 -0.08 11.35
C TYR A 354 -6.33 -0.21 12.28
N LEU A 355 -6.50 -0.19 13.62
CA LEU A 355 -5.39 -0.48 14.52
C LEU A 355 -4.85 -1.90 14.29
N TYR A 356 -5.71 -2.89 14.06
CA TYR A 356 -5.27 -4.24 13.70
C TYR A 356 -4.47 -4.25 12.40
N MET A 357 -4.94 -3.57 11.34
CA MET A 357 -4.21 -3.43 10.09
C MET A 357 -2.79 -2.87 10.31
N TYR A 358 -2.66 -1.83 11.14
CA TYR A 358 -1.36 -1.17 11.36
C TYR A 358 -0.43 -1.97 12.27
N VAL A 359 -0.99 -2.77 13.18
CA VAL A 359 -0.22 -3.69 14.03
C VAL A 359 0.14 -4.98 13.30
N HIS A 360 -0.69 -5.47 12.39
CA HIS A 360 -0.35 -6.61 11.54
C HIS A 360 0.91 -6.29 10.70
N PRO A 361 1.88 -7.22 10.56
CA PRO A 361 3.06 -6.95 9.72
C PRO A 361 2.67 -6.73 8.25
N GLY A 362 3.51 -6.00 7.52
CA GLY A 362 3.31 -5.62 6.13
C GLY A 362 3.12 -4.12 5.95
N LYS A 363 3.44 -3.61 4.76
CA LYS A 363 3.28 -2.19 4.40
C LYS A 363 1.79 -1.88 4.22
N LYS A 364 1.41 -0.59 4.18
CA LYS A 364 0.01 -0.16 4.24
C LYS A 364 -0.38 0.59 2.99
N LEU A 365 -1.59 0.31 2.50
CA LEU A 365 -2.24 1.07 1.45
C LEU A 365 -3.69 1.36 1.84
N ASN A 366 -4.09 2.61 1.70
CA ASN A 366 -5.45 3.07 1.95
C ASN A 366 -5.92 3.96 0.81
N PHE A 367 -7.07 3.63 0.22
CA PHE A 367 -7.66 4.41 -0.85
C PHE A 367 -8.30 5.69 -0.31
N MET A 368 -8.22 6.76 -1.08
CA MET A 368 -8.81 8.06 -0.78
C MET A 368 -10.28 7.94 -0.34
N GLY A 369 -10.66 8.66 0.72
CA GLY A 369 -12.00 8.67 1.31
C GLY A 369 -12.21 7.63 2.41
N ASN A 370 -11.40 6.57 2.47
CA ASN A 370 -11.46 5.60 3.56
C ASN A 370 -11.12 6.25 4.91
N GLU A 371 -10.15 7.18 4.91
CA GLU A 371 -9.71 7.92 6.11
C GLU A 371 -10.77 8.89 6.65
N LEU A 372 -11.71 9.30 5.80
CA LEU A 372 -12.86 10.15 6.18
C LEU A 372 -14.05 9.34 6.71
N GLY A 373 -13.98 8.00 6.58
CA GLY A 373 -15.12 7.13 6.84
C GLY A 373 -16.26 7.35 5.85
N GLN A 374 -15.93 7.64 4.58
CA GLN A 374 -16.92 7.93 3.54
C GLN A 374 -17.97 6.83 3.45
N LEU A 375 -19.25 7.23 3.30
CA LEU A 375 -20.37 6.30 3.21
C LEU A 375 -20.83 6.02 1.77
N ARG A 376 -20.59 6.95 0.87
CA ARG A 376 -20.87 6.76 -0.54
C ARG A 376 -19.72 6.00 -1.19
N GLU A 377 -20.05 4.95 -1.96
CA GLU A 377 -19.06 4.28 -2.80
C GLU A 377 -18.37 5.27 -3.73
N TRP A 378 -17.11 5.01 -4.01
CA TRP A 378 -16.36 5.84 -4.94
C TRP A 378 -16.92 5.73 -6.36
N THR A 379 -16.87 6.86 -7.08
CA THR A 379 -17.13 6.96 -8.52
C THR A 379 -16.20 8.00 -9.11
N GLU A 380 -15.72 7.78 -10.32
CA GLU A 380 -14.83 8.68 -11.04
C GLU A 380 -15.45 10.03 -11.38
N THR A 381 -16.79 10.10 -11.38
CA THR A 381 -17.55 11.30 -11.77
C THR A 381 -17.81 12.29 -10.63
N GLN A 382 -17.48 11.92 -9.39
CA GLN A 382 -17.76 12.75 -8.22
C GLN A 382 -16.54 12.80 -7.30
N GLN A 383 -16.25 13.98 -6.76
CA GLN A 383 -15.21 14.10 -5.74
C GLN A 383 -15.57 13.34 -4.46
N GLN A 384 -14.58 13.12 -3.61
CA GLN A 384 -14.80 12.61 -2.27
C GLN A 384 -15.79 13.48 -1.50
N ASP A 385 -16.44 12.91 -0.49
CA ASP A 385 -17.37 13.60 0.38
C ASP A 385 -16.62 14.47 1.41
N TRP A 386 -15.87 15.47 0.93
CA TRP A 386 -15.05 16.35 1.78
C TRP A 386 -15.85 17.00 2.92
N ASP A 387 -17.12 17.24 2.69
CA ASP A 387 -18.02 17.85 3.67
C ASP A 387 -18.45 16.91 4.80
N ILE A 388 -18.15 15.60 4.69
CA ILE A 388 -18.57 14.61 5.68
C ILE A 388 -17.91 14.84 7.04
N VAL A 389 -16.72 15.45 7.08
CA VAL A 389 -16.03 15.83 8.32
C VAL A 389 -16.74 16.91 9.13
N LYS A 390 -17.80 17.54 8.59
CA LYS A 390 -18.69 18.42 9.37
C LYS A 390 -19.48 17.63 10.42
N PHE A 391 -19.61 16.33 10.26
CA PHE A 391 -20.25 15.47 11.24
C PHE A 391 -19.21 15.00 12.27
N PRO A 392 -19.45 15.20 13.59
CA PRO A 392 -18.43 14.94 14.62
C PRO A 392 -17.84 13.54 14.62
N ILE A 393 -18.61 12.52 14.24
CA ILE A 393 -18.14 11.13 14.22
C ILE A 393 -17.12 10.89 13.10
N HIS A 394 -17.29 11.52 11.94
CA HIS A 394 -16.36 11.44 10.82
C HIS A 394 -15.09 12.27 11.09
N ASP A 395 -15.25 13.46 11.65
CA ASP A 395 -14.13 14.29 12.07
C ASP A 395 -13.26 13.57 13.10
N ALA A 396 -13.88 13.01 14.12
CA ALA A 396 -13.20 12.23 15.14
C ALA A 396 -12.50 10.97 14.55
N PHE A 397 -13.14 10.30 13.59
CA PHE A 397 -12.55 9.16 12.88
C PHE A 397 -11.35 9.59 12.01
N HIS A 398 -11.46 10.68 11.29
CA HIS A 398 -10.36 11.24 10.50
C HIS A 398 -9.16 11.59 11.39
N HIS A 399 -9.37 12.25 12.52
CA HIS A 399 -8.32 12.52 13.49
C HIS A 399 -7.69 11.23 14.06
N TYR A 400 -8.49 10.18 14.25
CA TYR A 400 -7.97 8.87 14.63
C TYR A 400 -7.04 8.29 13.56
N MET A 401 -7.42 8.36 12.29
CA MET A 401 -6.59 7.87 11.18
C MET A 401 -5.29 8.66 11.05
N MET A 402 -5.33 9.99 11.20
CA MET A 402 -4.13 10.84 11.22
C MET A 402 -3.16 10.43 12.34
N GLU A 403 -3.68 10.21 13.55
CA GLU A 403 -2.86 9.80 14.69
C GLU A 403 -2.26 8.40 14.50
N LEU A 404 -3.05 7.46 13.97
CA LEU A 404 -2.60 6.12 13.67
C LEU A 404 -1.47 6.11 12.62
N ASN A 405 -1.63 6.89 11.55
CA ASN A 405 -0.59 7.09 10.53
C ASN A 405 0.69 7.68 11.13
N ARG A 406 0.56 8.70 11.98
CA ARG A 406 1.70 9.33 12.67
C ARG A 406 2.45 8.33 13.54
N ILE A 407 1.73 7.53 14.32
CA ILE A 407 2.33 6.48 15.16
C ILE A 407 3.05 5.44 14.29
N TYR A 408 2.45 5.02 13.19
CA TYR A 408 3.09 4.07 12.26
C TYR A 408 4.44 4.59 11.74
N LEU A 409 4.52 5.85 11.33
CA LEU A 409 5.76 6.44 10.84
C LEU A 409 6.84 6.59 11.93
N GLN A 410 6.44 6.69 13.21
CA GLN A 410 7.34 6.95 14.34
C GLN A 410 7.79 5.70 15.09
N GLU A 411 7.05 4.58 15.00
CA GLU A 411 7.32 3.37 15.76
C GLU A 411 7.96 2.27 14.91
N PRO A 412 9.29 2.11 14.95
CA PRO A 412 10.00 1.11 14.14
C PRO A 412 9.50 -0.32 14.33
N ALA A 413 8.94 -0.67 15.48
CA ALA A 413 8.36 -1.98 15.70
C ALA A 413 7.17 -2.28 14.77
N LEU A 414 6.51 -1.27 14.18
CA LEU A 414 5.38 -1.46 13.27
C LEU A 414 5.79 -1.71 11.82
N TYR A 415 7.07 -1.48 11.44
CA TYR A 415 7.49 -1.59 10.06
C TYR A 415 8.89 -2.19 9.82
N ALA A 416 9.86 -2.01 10.75
CA ALA A 416 11.26 -2.34 10.46
C ALA A 416 11.51 -3.85 10.36
N TRP A 417 10.77 -4.66 11.12
CA TRP A 417 10.90 -6.10 11.11
C TRP A 417 9.63 -6.81 10.61
N ASP A 418 8.88 -6.19 9.70
CA ASP A 418 7.67 -6.77 9.14
C ASP A 418 7.89 -8.17 8.56
N TYR A 419 9.00 -8.36 7.84
CA TYR A 419 9.29 -9.60 7.12
C TYR A 419 10.29 -10.50 7.85
N ARG A 420 10.51 -10.24 9.17
CA ARG A 420 11.28 -11.10 10.07
C ARG A 420 10.33 -11.72 11.10
N ARG A 421 10.47 -13.02 11.33
CA ARG A 421 9.60 -13.73 12.28
C ARG A 421 9.68 -13.17 13.70
N GLU A 422 10.83 -12.62 14.08
CA GLU A 422 11.08 -11.98 15.36
C GLU A 422 10.31 -10.67 15.55
N GLY A 423 9.84 -10.06 14.46
CA GLY A 423 9.09 -8.81 14.47
C GLY A 423 7.63 -8.93 14.91
N PHE A 424 7.09 -10.16 14.95
CA PHE A 424 5.70 -10.41 15.31
C PHE A 424 5.55 -11.65 16.20
N ARG A 425 4.67 -11.54 17.19
CA ARG A 425 4.27 -12.68 18.02
C ARG A 425 2.83 -12.53 18.49
N TRP A 426 2.04 -13.59 18.37
CA TRP A 426 0.83 -13.72 19.15
C TRP A 426 1.21 -13.97 20.61
N ILE A 427 0.82 -13.06 21.52
CA ILE A 427 0.94 -13.30 22.96
C ILE A 427 -0.24 -14.17 23.38
N ASP A 428 -1.44 -13.82 22.92
CA ASP A 428 -2.64 -14.60 23.13
C ASP A 428 -3.55 -14.52 21.89
N CYS A 429 -3.94 -15.67 21.41
CA CYS A 429 -4.91 -15.85 20.32
C CYS A 429 -5.77 -17.09 20.57
N HIS A 430 -6.14 -17.34 21.86
CA HIS A 430 -6.92 -18.47 22.34
C HIS A 430 -8.01 -18.02 23.33
N GLN A 431 -8.62 -16.84 23.09
CA GLN A 431 -9.73 -16.30 23.87
C GLN A 431 -10.97 -16.12 22.98
N GLU A 432 -11.36 -17.18 22.31
CA GLU A 432 -12.47 -17.20 21.34
C GLU A 432 -13.78 -16.73 21.97
N GLU A 433 -14.09 -17.18 23.21
CA GLU A 433 -15.31 -16.80 23.89
C GLU A 433 -15.41 -15.30 24.17
N LYS A 434 -14.28 -14.64 24.39
CA LYS A 434 -14.21 -13.20 24.67
C LYS A 434 -13.87 -12.37 23.43
N VAL A 435 -13.48 -13.03 22.33
CA VAL A 435 -13.02 -12.39 21.08
C VAL A 435 -11.88 -11.40 21.32
N ILE A 436 -10.89 -11.83 22.10
CA ILE A 436 -9.71 -11.03 22.47
C ILE A 436 -8.48 -11.57 21.74
N TYR A 437 -7.66 -10.65 21.22
CA TYR A 437 -6.37 -10.94 20.60
C TYR A 437 -5.29 -10.05 21.24
N VAL A 438 -4.11 -10.62 21.47
CA VAL A 438 -2.97 -9.89 22.00
C VAL A 438 -1.76 -10.12 21.12
N ILE A 439 -1.21 -9.04 20.57
CA ILE A 439 -0.09 -9.05 19.62
C ILE A 439 1.09 -8.32 20.24
N GLU A 440 2.28 -8.84 20.01
CA GLU A 440 3.54 -8.15 20.21
C GLU A 440 4.20 -7.83 18.87
N ARG A 441 4.64 -6.58 18.73
CA ARG A 441 5.49 -6.13 17.65
C ARG A 441 6.85 -5.72 18.20
N ARG A 442 7.91 -6.05 17.46
CA ARG A 442 9.29 -5.74 17.85
C ARG A 442 10.11 -5.20 16.70
N SER A 443 11.08 -4.38 17.05
CA SER A 443 12.26 -4.07 16.27
C SER A 443 13.48 -4.08 17.20
N GLU A 444 14.65 -3.68 16.72
CA GLU A 444 15.88 -3.69 17.52
C GLU A 444 15.73 -2.94 18.85
N ASN A 445 15.08 -1.77 18.83
CA ASN A 445 14.99 -0.86 19.99
C ASN A 445 13.56 -0.47 20.37
N SER A 446 12.55 -1.12 19.79
CA SER A 446 11.15 -0.82 20.06
C SER A 446 10.35 -2.11 20.28
N ARG A 447 9.50 -2.08 21.29
CA ARG A 447 8.60 -3.17 21.65
C ARG A 447 7.21 -2.62 21.92
N LEU A 448 6.22 -3.11 21.18
CA LEU A 448 4.84 -2.68 21.27
C LEU A 448 3.94 -3.87 21.62
N ILE A 449 2.92 -3.61 22.41
CA ILE A 449 1.88 -4.59 22.77
C ILE A 449 0.54 -4.00 22.35
N ALA A 450 -0.21 -4.75 21.56
CA ALA A 450 -1.55 -4.38 21.13
C ALA A 450 -2.58 -5.39 21.63
N LEU A 451 -3.68 -4.91 22.15
CA LEU A 451 -4.82 -5.72 22.57
C LEU A 451 -6.06 -5.29 21.80
N PHE A 452 -6.86 -6.28 21.42
CA PHE A 452 -8.09 -6.08 20.64
C PHE A 452 -9.23 -6.86 21.27
N HIS A 453 -10.40 -6.23 21.37
CA HIS A 453 -11.67 -6.83 21.75
C HIS A 453 -12.68 -6.58 20.62
N PHE A 454 -12.91 -7.58 19.78
CA PHE A 454 -13.76 -7.43 18.57
C PHE A 454 -15.22 -7.87 18.80
N SER A 455 -15.68 -7.82 20.05
CA SER A 455 -17.07 -8.14 20.44
C SER A 455 -17.79 -6.89 20.95
N ASP A 456 -19.12 -6.94 20.92
CA ASP A 456 -20.03 -5.97 21.55
C ASP A 456 -20.28 -6.23 23.04
N ALA A 457 -19.66 -7.27 23.59
CA ALA A 457 -19.75 -7.59 25.02
C ALA A 457 -19.29 -6.42 25.88
N ALA A 458 -19.81 -6.34 27.11
CA ALA A 458 -19.40 -5.33 28.08
C ALA A 458 -17.89 -5.33 28.33
N ASN A 459 -17.39 -4.33 29.04
CA ASN A 459 -15.97 -4.21 29.37
C ASN A 459 -15.37 -5.53 29.84
N VAL A 460 -14.30 -5.96 29.17
CA VAL A 460 -13.61 -7.23 29.44
C VAL A 460 -12.25 -6.96 30.07
N SER A 461 -11.97 -7.63 31.18
CA SER A 461 -10.65 -7.62 31.83
C SER A 461 -9.75 -8.66 31.16
N CYS A 462 -8.59 -8.20 30.69
CA CYS A 462 -7.54 -9.02 30.07
C CYS A 462 -6.29 -9.00 30.95
N PRO A 463 -6.03 -10.07 31.71
CA PRO A 463 -4.76 -10.23 32.43
C PRO A 463 -3.65 -10.59 31.44
N LEU A 464 -2.50 -9.94 31.55
CA LEU A 464 -1.38 -10.07 30.64
C LEU A 464 -0.09 -10.27 31.44
N THR A 465 0.70 -11.29 31.09
CA THR A 465 2.04 -11.51 31.66
C THR A 465 3.11 -11.27 30.60
N LEU A 466 4.03 -10.37 30.88
CA LEU A 466 5.11 -9.98 29.95
C LEU A 466 6.48 -10.14 30.61
N GLU A 467 7.35 -10.90 29.97
CA GLU A 467 8.74 -11.02 30.41
C GLU A 467 9.52 -9.73 30.09
N GLY A 468 10.33 -9.26 31.05
CA GLY A 468 11.22 -8.12 30.86
C GLY A 468 10.51 -6.80 30.58
N CYS A 469 9.26 -6.65 31.03
CA CYS A 469 8.47 -5.44 30.90
C CYS A 469 8.15 -4.88 32.30
N GLU A 470 8.48 -3.63 32.55
CA GLU A 470 8.19 -2.93 33.81
C GLU A 470 7.00 -1.99 33.67
N THR A 471 6.84 -1.40 32.50
CA THR A 471 5.76 -0.44 32.24
C THR A 471 5.17 -0.60 30.87
N LEU A 472 3.87 -0.33 30.76
CA LEU A 472 3.13 -0.19 29.50
C LEU A 472 2.64 1.26 29.38
N THR A 473 3.19 2.00 28.41
CA THR A 473 2.78 3.38 28.13
C THR A 473 1.76 3.38 27.00
N PRO A 474 0.52 3.85 27.22
CA PRO A 474 -0.49 3.94 26.16
C PRO A 474 -0.03 4.90 25.06
N LEU A 475 -0.01 4.42 23.83
CA LEU A 475 0.24 5.23 22.62
C LEU A 475 -1.05 5.63 21.94
N LEU A 476 -2.01 4.69 21.87
CA LEU A 476 -3.29 4.87 21.22
C LEU A 476 -4.34 3.96 21.87
N HIS A 477 -5.52 4.50 22.10
CA HIS A 477 -6.71 3.72 22.44
C HIS A 477 -7.86 4.10 21.51
N SER A 478 -8.43 3.14 20.81
CA SER A 478 -9.46 3.37 19.79
C SER A 478 -10.75 3.99 20.32
N ASP A 479 -10.97 3.88 21.64
CA ASP A 479 -12.16 4.40 22.33
C ASP A 479 -11.91 5.69 23.12
N TRP A 480 -10.81 6.39 22.91
CA TRP A 480 -10.63 7.70 23.51
C TRP A 480 -11.69 8.72 23.04
N GLN A 481 -12.14 9.57 23.95
CA GLN A 481 -13.22 10.54 23.69
C GLN A 481 -12.89 11.47 22.53
N ARG A 482 -11.61 11.85 22.34
CA ARG A 482 -11.18 12.66 21.19
C ARG A 482 -11.41 11.99 19.84
N PHE A 483 -11.60 10.67 19.81
CA PHE A 483 -11.91 9.89 18.62
C PHE A 483 -13.38 9.43 18.55
N GLY A 484 -14.25 10.06 19.36
CA GLY A 484 -15.67 9.71 19.42
C GLY A 484 -15.97 8.45 20.25
N GLY A 485 -15.06 8.03 21.11
CA GLY A 485 -15.28 6.96 22.07
C GLY A 485 -15.79 7.45 23.43
N SER A 486 -15.77 6.55 24.41
CA SER A 486 -16.25 6.81 25.77
C SER A 486 -15.15 6.93 26.83
N THR A 487 -13.95 6.40 26.52
CA THR A 487 -12.82 6.35 27.44
C THR A 487 -12.10 7.70 27.50
N LEU A 488 -11.82 8.18 28.72
CA LEU A 488 -10.97 9.36 28.89
C LEU A 488 -9.56 9.11 28.39
N GLU A 489 -8.96 10.09 27.76
CA GLU A 489 -7.57 10.00 27.32
C GLU A 489 -6.64 9.97 28.53
N ASP A 490 -5.81 8.93 28.61
CA ASP A 490 -4.82 8.74 29.67
C ASP A 490 -3.55 8.12 29.08
N HIS A 491 -2.45 8.83 29.21
CA HIS A 491 -1.11 8.37 28.80
C HIS A 491 -0.24 7.91 29.99
N THR A 492 -0.82 7.81 31.17
CA THR A 492 -0.12 7.36 32.37
C THR A 492 0.39 5.93 32.19
N PRO A 493 1.71 5.68 32.33
CA PRO A 493 2.25 4.34 32.22
C PRO A 493 1.68 3.40 33.29
N LEU A 494 1.13 2.27 32.87
CA LEU A 494 0.75 1.19 33.77
C LEU A 494 2.01 0.54 34.32
N GLN A 495 2.05 0.35 35.64
CA GLN A 495 3.15 -0.33 36.31
C GLN A 495 2.86 -1.83 36.42
N ALA A 496 3.90 -2.63 36.29
CA ALA A 496 3.79 -4.07 36.45
C ALA A 496 3.59 -4.47 37.92
N ASP A 497 2.66 -5.41 38.17
CA ASP A 497 2.62 -6.18 39.39
C ASP A 497 3.58 -7.36 39.25
N HIS A 498 4.62 -7.41 40.09
CA HIS A 498 5.65 -8.45 40.02
C HIS A 498 5.18 -9.71 40.75
N THR A 499 5.08 -10.79 39.98
CA THR A 499 4.74 -12.13 40.52
C THR A 499 5.87 -13.11 40.21
N ARG A 500 5.75 -14.36 40.75
CA ARG A 500 6.71 -15.44 40.44
C ARG A 500 6.72 -15.81 38.94
N SER A 501 5.63 -15.50 38.20
CA SER A 501 5.46 -15.79 36.76
C SER A 501 5.89 -14.65 35.87
N GLY A 502 6.34 -13.52 36.41
CA GLY A 502 6.77 -12.34 35.66
C GLY A 502 5.98 -11.08 35.98
N ALA A 503 6.19 -10.04 35.15
CA ALA A 503 5.46 -8.78 35.23
C ALA A 503 4.01 -8.97 34.75
N GLN A 504 3.06 -8.68 35.61
CA GLN A 504 1.63 -8.81 35.31
C GLN A 504 0.97 -7.43 35.14
N PHE A 505 0.05 -7.36 34.19
CA PHE A 505 -0.78 -6.19 33.93
C PHE A 505 -2.24 -6.65 33.81
N THR A 506 -3.16 -5.78 34.16
CA THR A 506 -4.60 -5.99 33.92
C THR A 506 -5.11 -4.83 33.09
N ILE A 507 -5.56 -5.12 31.87
CA ILE A 507 -6.08 -4.13 30.92
C ILE A 507 -7.57 -4.38 30.75
N THR A 508 -8.37 -3.33 30.88
CA THR A 508 -9.82 -3.40 30.61
C THR A 508 -10.10 -2.81 29.24
N LEU A 509 -10.76 -3.58 28.38
CA LEU A 509 -11.15 -3.19 27.03
C LEU A 509 -12.66 -3.01 26.96
N PRO A 510 -13.15 -1.88 26.44
CA PRO A 510 -14.57 -1.67 26.15
C PRO A 510 -15.02 -2.49 24.93
N PRO A 511 -16.32 -2.54 24.61
CA PRO A 511 -16.82 -3.10 23.35
C PRO A 511 -16.08 -2.51 22.15
N TYR A 512 -15.63 -3.37 21.23
CA TYR A 512 -14.82 -3.00 20.06
C TYR A 512 -13.57 -2.18 20.41
N GLY A 513 -13.07 -2.27 21.63
CA GLY A 513 -11.88 -1.56 22.10
C GLY A 513 -10.60 -2.17 21.55
N ALA A 514 -9.68 -1.31 21.15
CA ALA A 514 -8.33 -1.70 20.78
C ALA A 514 -7.32 -0.70 21.36
N VAL A 515 -6.20 -1.19 21.87
CA VAL A 515 -5.19 -0.35 22.51
C VAL A 515 -3.79 -0.77 22.10
N LEU A 516 -2.93 0.21 21.91
CA LEU A 516 -1.53 0.03 21.58
C LEU A 516 -0.68 0.63 22.70
N PHE A 517 0.24 -0.16 23.25
CA PHE A 517 1.18 0.23 24.28
C PHE A 517 2.61 0.14 23.78
N ARG A 518 3.46 1.07 24.25
CA ARG A 518 4.90 0.88 24.24
C ARG A 518 5.31 0.16 25.53
N ALA A 519 5.99 -0.99 25.38
CA ALA A 519 6.47 -1.79 26.50
C ALA A 519 7.92 -1.40 26.82
N ASN A 520 8.18 -0.98 28.07
CA ASN A 520 9.51 -0.60 28.52
C ASN A 520 10.02 -1.61 29.57
N GLY A 521 11.27 -2.06 29.42
CA GLY A 521 11.96 -2.87 30.41
C GLY A 521 12.43 -2.07 31.63
N ALA A 522 12.98 -2.75 32.63
CA ALA A 522 13.66 -2.10 33.73
C ALA A 522 14.78 -1.20 33.16
N LYS A 523 14.81 0.05 33.59
CA LYS A 523 15.99 0.89 33.31
C LYS A 523 17.19 0.16 33.90
N GLU A 524 18.19 -0.22 33.10
CA GLU A 524 19.45 -0.66 33.64
C GLU A 524 19.88 0.40 34.64
N SER A 525 19.87 0.05 35.92
CA SER A 525 20.44 0.91 36.95
C SER A 525 21.90 1.14 36.53
N ALA A 526 22.29 2.40 36.36
CA ALA A 526 23.63 2.76 35.99
C ALA A 526 24.58 2.00 36.94
N ALA A 527 25.14 0.91 36.45
CA ALA A 527 26.08 0.10 37.19
C ALA A 527 27.26 1.03 37.53
N THR A 528 27.39 1.32 38.79
CA THR A 528 28.57 1.99 39.37
C THR A 528 29.81 1.31 38.80
N LYS A 529 30.56 2.03 37.97
CA LYS A 529 31.85 1.56 37.50
C LYS A 529 32.69 1.14 38.72
N PRO A 530 33.22 -0.08 38.76
CA PRO A 530 34.13 -0.46 39.81
C PRO A 530 35.35 0.45 39.73
N THR A 531 35.62 1.15 40.81
CA THR A 531 36.84 1.93 41.02
C THR A 531 38.05 1.02 40.81
N SER A 532 38.88 1.35 39.81
CA SER A 532 40.10 0.65 39.51
C SER A 532 41.07 0.77 40.71
N SER A 533 41.26 -0.34 41.41
CA SER A 533 42.36 -0.49 42.35
C SER A 533 43.70 -0.53 41.59
N ALA A 534 44.59 0.36 41.98
CA ALA A 534 45.92 0.50 41.43
C ALA A 534 46.74 -0.81 41.56
N HIS A 535 47.28 -1.30 40.48
CA HIS A 535 48.31 -2.33 40.48
C HIS A 535 49.71 -1.71 40.48
N PRO A 536 50.65 -2.23 41.27
CA PRO A 536 52.02 -1.69 41.37
C PRO A 536 52.85 -2.06 40.14
N LYS A 537 53.70 -1.11 39.76
CA LYS A 537 54.71 -1.24 38.71
C LYS A 537 55.68 -2.40 39.00
N LYS A 538 55.82 -3.33 38.05
CA LYS A 538 56.99 -4.21 38.00
C LYS A 538 57.89 -3.81 36.85
N SER A 539 59.21 -3.69 37.25
CA SER A 539 60.35 -3.30 36.47
C SER A 539 60.74 -4.27 35.38
N THR A 540 61.13 -3.74 34.24
CA THR A 540 61.82 -4.39 33.12
C THR A 540 63.22 -4.94 33.50
N PRO A 541 63.69 -6.01 32.84
CA PRO A 541 65.14 -6.15 32.57
C PRO A 541 65.40 -6.12 31.04
N LYS A 542 66.60 -5.51 30.78
CA LYS A 542 67.18 -5.25 29.49
C LYS A 542 67.66 -6.52 28.77
N LYS A 543 67.56 -6.43 27.44
CA LYS A 543 68.31 -7.06 26.35
C LYS A 543 69.51 -7.94 26.60
N LYS A 544 69.66 -8.90 25.66
CA LYS A 544 70.90 -9.01 24.84
C LYS A 544 70.59 -9.50 23.41
N ARG A 545 71.20 -8.80 22.43
CA ARG A 545 71.44 -9.18 21.05
C ARG A 545 72.49 -10.30 20.95
N THR A 546 72.36 -11.14 19.89
CA THR A 546 73.41 -11.71 19.00
C THR A 546 72.79 -12.84 18.26
N VAL A 547 72.84 -13.08 16.99
CA VAL A 547 73.60 -12.81 15.77
C VAL A 547 72.62 -13.04 14.64
#